data_962700ebf9919ddd57552b7b01d6e22e
#
_entry.id   962700ebf9919ddd57552b7b01d6e22e
#
_cell.length_a   1.000
_cell.length_b   1.000
_cell.length_c   1.000
_cell.angle_alpha   90.00
_cell.angle_beta   90.00
_cell.angle_gamma   90.00
#
_symmetry.space_group_name_H-M   'P 1'
#
loop_
_entity.id
_entity.type
_entity.pdbx_description
1 polymer ?
#
loop_
_entity_poly.entity_id
_entity_poly.type
_entity_poly.pdbx_seq_one_letter_code
_entity_poly.pdbx_strand_id
1 'polypeptide(L)'
;MRERFGLRCCRETIRTALLGLKLSWKKAKKLLGRADPERRQAFIEGVRDLLAGAQRDQHLVVFLDEAHIHQDCDLGYGWAERGQRFWVASRSPGLSARVSFSGLSLDNEGQVRLWPYSRANGEHTIDVLRRLRAEAPDRTLMVLWDGAPYHRAKAVREIATTLGVELIPLPGYSPDLMPVEALWRWLREDVTYHHCHASAEDLTRRVADFEARLNRDPFVIADRLWVKNHLDPDEEKLRFSN
;
A
#
# COMPACT_ATOMS: atom_id res chain seq x y z
N MET A 1 -21.24 22.89 25.51
CA MET A 1 -20.90 24.31 25.84
C MET A 1 -21.89 24.85 26.86
N ARG A 2 -23.22 24.85 26.60
CA ARG A 2 -24.19 25.45 27.53
C ARG A 2 -24.19 24.78 28.92
N GLU A 3 -24.22 23.44 28.97
CA GLU A 3 -24.24 22.73 30.26
C GLU A 3 -22.93 22.82 31.04
N ARG A 4 -21.78 22.85 30.34
CA ARG A 4 -20.46 22.80 30.98
C ARG A 4 -19.87 24.17 31.25
N PHE A 5 -20.22 25.20 30.44
CA PHE A 5 -19.59 26.53 30.50
C PHE A 5 -20.60 27.67 30.54
N GLY A 6 -21.90 27.41 30.57
CA GLY A 6 -22.93 28.44 30.57
C GLY A 6 -23.04 29.26 29.26
N LEU A 7 -22.22 28.97 28.25
CA LEU A 7 -22.12 29.75 27.03
C LEU A 7 -23.09 29.25 25.95
N ARG A 8 -23.85 30.19 25.40
CA ARG A 8 -24.65 29.97 24.18
C ARG A 8 -23.86 30.42 22.96
N CYS A 9 -23.47 29.52 22.12
CA CYS A 9 -22.82 29.80 20.84
C CYS A 9 -23.27 28.81 19.77
N CYS A 10 -23.24 29.21 18.51
CA CYS A 10 -23.53 28.30 17.40
C CYS A 10 -22.25 27.52 17.02
N ARG A 11 -22.44 26.48 16.20
CA ARG A 11 -21.36 25.62 15.72
C ARG A 11 -20.27 26.42 14.99
N GLU A 12 -20.67 27.41 14.19
CA GLU A 12 -19.75 28.22 13.40
C GLU A 12 -18.89 29.14 14.28
N THR A 13 -19.44 29.68 15.37
CA THR A 13 -18.68 30.45 16.36
C THR A 13 -17.54 29.61 16.94
N ILE A 14 -17.82 28.35 17.29
CA ILE A 14 -16.80 27.42 17.80
C ILE A 14 -15.76 27.13 16.73
N ARG A 15 -16.18 26.86 15.50
CA ARG A 15 -15.28 26.58 14.38
C ARG A 15 -14.34 27.77 14.13
N THR A 16 -14.88 28.98 14.09
CA THR A 16 -14.09 30.20 13.88
C THR A 16 -13.07 30.42 15.02
N ALA A 17 -13.47 30.19 16.26
CA ALA A 17 -12.56 30.29 17.41
C ALA A 17 -11.42 29.25 17.29
N LEU A 18 -11.73 27.99 16.93
CA LEU A 18 -10.71 26.95 16.72
C LEU A 18 -9.74 27.30 15.60
N LEU A 19 -10.24 27.85 14.49
CA LEU A 19 -9.39 28.32 13.37
C LEU A 19 -8.49 29.49 13.80
N GLY A 20 -9.02 30.43 14.60
CA GLY A 20 -8.24 31.53 15.17
C GLY A 20 -7.12 31.04 16.08
N LEU A 21 -7.29 29.91 16.74
CA LEU A 21 -6.25 29.22 17.51
C LEU A 21 -5.32 28.35 16.63
N LYS A 22 -5.37 28.49 15.31
CA LYS A 22 -4.59 27.74 14.31
C LYS A 22 -4.85 26.22 14.36
N LEU A 23 -5.99 25.78 14.91
CA LEU A 23 -6.43 24.39 14.91
C LEU A 23 -7.17 24.07 13.60
N SER A 24 -6.95 22.89 13.06
CA SER A 24 -7.67 22.41 11.88
C SER A 24 -8.35 21.07 12.18
N TRP A 25 -9.52 20.88 11.58
CA TRP A 25 -10.22 19.59 11.66
C TRP A 25 -9.46 18.54 10.84
N LYS A 26 -8.89 17.54 11.50
CA LYS A 26 -8.10 16.47 10.87
C LYS A 26 -8.70 15.11 11.22
N LYS A 27 -8.64 14.19 10.26
CA LYS A 27 -8.92 12.76 10.53
C LYS A 27 -7.78 12.21 11.38
N ALA A 28 -8.11 11.62 12.52
CA ALA A 28 -7.12 10.94 13.36
C ALA A 28 -6.48 9.79 12.57
N LYS A 29 -5.16 9.71 12.58
CA LYS A 29 -4.41 8.55 12.09
C LYS A 29 -4.10 7.64 13.28
N LYS A 30 -4.17 6.32 13.06
CA LYS A 30 -3.74 5.36 14.09
C LYS A 30 -2.21 5.38 14.16
N LEU A 31 -1.67 5.66 15.33
CA LEU A 31 -0.28 5.33 15.64
C LEU A 31 -0.31 3.93 16.26
N LEU A 32 0.39 2.99 15.65
CA LEU A 32 0.45 1.64 16.18
C LEU A 32 1.38 1.63 17.39
N GLY A 33 0.81 1.47 18.60
CA GLY A 33 1.54 1.56 19.88
C GLY A 33 2.63 0.51 20.10
N ARG A 34 2.79 -0.44 19.16
CA ARG A 34 3.88 -1.43 19.14
C ARG A 34 4.96 -1.11 18.11
N ALA A 35 4.82 -0.01 17.36
CA ALA A 35 5.86 0.44 16.45
C ALA A 35 7.08 0.91 17.26
N ASP A 36 8.25 0.52 16.83
CA ASP A 36 9.55 0.89 17.42
C ASP A 36 10.07 2.15 16.70
N PRO A 37 10.12 3.32 17.36
CA PRO A 37 10.52 4.56 16.71
C PRO A 37 11.97 4.53 16.18
N GLU A 38 12.89 3.93 16.93
CA GLU A 38 14.31 3.89 16.56
C GLU A 38 14.53 3.02 15.31
N ARG A 39 13.89 1.84 15.28
CA ARG A 39 13.93 0.95 14.11
C ARG A 39 13.27 1.57 12.89
N ARG A 40 12.19 2.31 13.07
CA ARG A 40 11.52 3.01 11.96
C ARG A 40 12.40 4.11 11.41
N GLN A 41 13.01 4.91 12.28
CA GLN A 41 13.92 5.98 11.89
C GLN A 41 15.12 5.43 11.11
N ALA A 42 15.78 4.40 11.64
CA ALA A 42 16.91 3.75 10.97
C ALA A 42 16.53 3.14 9.61
N PHE A 43 15.33 2.56 9.52
CA PHE A 43 14.81 2.03 8.25
C PHE A 43 14.59 3.16 7.22
N ILE A 44 13.96 4.27 7.62
CA ILE A 44 13.70 5.41 6.74
C ILE A 44 15.01 6.01 6.21
N GLU A 45 16.02 6.16 7.07
CA GLU A 45 17.35 6.64 6.68
C GLU A 45 18.01 5.67 5.68
N GLY A 46 17.99 4.35 5.98
CA GLY A 46 18.54 3.32 5.08
C GLY A 46 17.83 3.27 3.72
N VAL A 47 16.50 3.38 3.70
CA VAL A 47 15.74 3.40 2.43
C VAL A 47 16.06 4.64 1.61
N ARG A 48 16.27 5.80 2.21
CA ARG A 48 16.71 7.01 1.47
C ARG A 48 18.03 6.79 0.75
N ASP A 49 18.99 6.13 1.40
CA ASP A 49 20.27 5.82 0.78
C ASP A 49 20.12 4.80 -0.35
N LEU A 50 19.26 3.80 -0.17
CA LEU A 50 18.90 2.84 -1.22
C LEU A 50 18.27 3.53 -2.43
N LEU A 51 17.29 4.42 -2.21
CA LEU A 51 16.64 5.16 -3.29
C LEU A 51 17.61 6.11 -4.01
N ALA A 52 18.52 6.73 -3.28
CA ALA A 52 19.59 7.55 -3.88
C ALA A 52 20.57 6.70 -4.72
N GLY A 53 20.83 5.46 -4.33
CA GLY A 53 21.59 4.48 -5.11
C GLY A 53 20.85 4.02 -6.35
N ALA A 54 19.55 3.79 -6.24
CA ALA A 54 18.66 3.41 -7.33
C ALA A 54 18.63 4.48 -8.45
N GLN A 55 18.59 5.75 -8.08
CA GLN A 55 18.66 6.87 -9.05
C GLN A 55 19.96 6.88 -9.87
N ARG A 56 21.01 6.26 -9.40
CA ARG A 56 22.28 6.07 -10.09
C ARG A 56 22.37 4.74 -10.85
N ASP A 57 21.26 4.06 -10.99
CA ASP A 57 21.12 2.76 -11.68
C ASP A 57 21.98 1.62 -11.12
N GLN A 58 22.39 1.73 -9.85
CA GLN A 58 23.24 0.73 -9.19
C GLN A 58 22.44 -0.53 -8.82
N HIS A 59 21.17 -0.39 -8.51
CA HIS A 59 20.27 -1.48 -8.14
C HIS A 59 18.80 -1.14 -8.43
N LEU A 60 17.97 -2.14 -8.45
CA LEU A 60 16.52 -2.01 -8.55
C LEU A 60 15.89 -2.15 -7.16
N VAL A 61 15.17 -1.12 -6.73
CA VAL A 61 14.41 -1.14 -5.47
C VAL A 61 12.99 -1.58 -5.75
N VAL A 62 12.56 -2.62 -5.08
CA VAL A 62 11.24 -3.22 -5.24
C VAL A 62 10.53 -3.28 -3.90
N PHE A 63 9.34 -2.69 -3.82
CA PHE A 63 8.44 -2.89 -2.69
C PHE A 63 7.47 -4.02 -3.04
N LEU A 64 7.39 -5.04 -2.20
CA LEU A 64 6.57 -6.24 -2.40
C LEU A 64 5.57 -6.40 -1.25
N ASP A 65 4.30 -6.61 -1.61
CA ASP A 65 3.23 -6.92 -0.68
C ASP A 65 2.17 -7.82 -1.34
N GLU A 66 1.36 -8.53 -0.55
CA GLU A 66 0.28 -9.38 -1.05
C GLU A 66 -1.08 -8.93 -0.57
N ALA A 67 -2.06 -9.01 -1.46
CA ALA A 67 -3.45 -8.76 -1.14
C ALA A 67 -4.39 -9.85 -1.65
N HIS A 68 -5.45 -10.07 -0.90
CA HIS A 68 -6.61 -10.84 -1.35
C HIS A 68 -7.68 -9.88 -1.87
N ILE A 69 -8.02 -10.02 -3.14
CA ILE A 69 -9.05 -9.21 -3.80
C ILE A 69 -10.27 -10.10 -4.04
N HIS A 70 -11.42 -9.66 -3.55
CA HIS A 70 -12.65 -10.40 -3.68
C HIS A 70 -13.28 -10.22 -5.06
N GLN A 71 -14.00 -11.25 -5.54
CA GLN A 71 -14.81 -11.16 -6.75
C GLN A 71 -16.06 -10.33 -6.54
N ASP A 72 -16.55 -10.26 -5.30
CA ASP A 72 -17.64 -9.38 -4.92
C ASP A 72 -17.19 -7.92 -4.85
N CYS A 73 -18.17 -7.00 -4.95
CA CYS A 73 -17.88 -5.59 -4.95
C CYS A 73 -17.38 -5.09 -3.59
N ASP A 74 -16.32 -4.32 -3.61
CA ASP A 74 -16.00 -3.44 -2.49
C ASP A 74 -16.95 -2.23 -2.50
N LEU A 75 -17.30 -1.74 -1.32
CA LEU A 75 -18.19 -0.59 -1.17
C LEU A 75 -17.37 0.69 -0.97
N GLY A 76 -17.50 1.61 -1.91
CA GLY A 76 -16.93 2.95 -1.88
C GLY A 76 -17.99 4.04 -1.75
N TYR A 77 -17.55 5.29 -1.87
CA TYR A 77 -18.45 6.43 -1.95
C TYR A 77 -18.94 6.63 -3.40
N GLY A 78 -20.20 7.05 -3.56
CA GLY A 78 -20.78 7.38 -4.86
C GLY A 78 -21.85 8.48 -4.71
N TRP A 79 -22.23 9.07 -5.84
CA TRP A 79 -23.28 10.05 -5.88
C TRP A 79 -24.64 9.36 -6.01
N ALA A 80 -25.60 9.76 -5.17
CA ALA A 80 -26.99 9.33 -5.22
C ALA A 80 -27.90 10.52 -4.94
N GLU A 81 -29.17 10.41 -5.28
CA GLU A 81 -30.18 11.42 -4.94
C GLU A 81 -30.26 11.63 -3.43
N ARG A 82 -30.42 12.88 -3.02
CA ARG A 82 -30.53 13.23 -1.61
C ARG A 82 -31.72 12.53 -0.97
N GLY A 83 -31.46 11.79 0.10
CA GLY A 83 -32.47 11.02 0.81
C GLY A 83 -32.65 9.58 0.30
N GLN A 84 -32.02 9.21 -0.81
CA GLN A 84 -32.00 7.85 -1.34
C GLN A 84 -30.77 7.07 -0.84
N ARG A 85 -30.92 5.75 -0.77
CA ARG A 85 -29.79 4.85 -0.48
C ARG A 85 -29.10 4.48 -1.78
N PHE A 86 -27.77 4.47 -1.76
CA PHE A 86 -26.96 3.99 -2.86
C PHE A 86 -26.79 2.46 -2.73
N TRP A 87 -27.50 1.71 -3.58
CA TRP A 87 -27.46 0.25 -3.61
C TRP A 87 -26.55 -0.24 -4.72
N VAL A 88 -25.70 -1.21 -4.41
CA VAL A 88 -24.84 -1.91 -5.37
C VAL A 88 -25.24 -3.39 -5.36
N ALA A 89 -25.45 -3.96 -6.55
CA ALA A 89 -25.80 -5.37 -6.68
C ALA A 89 -24.59 -6.25 -6.39
N SER A 90 -24.73 -7.17 -5.44
CA SER A 90 -23.77 -8.23 -5.16
C SER A 90 -24.24 -9.53 -5.79
N ARG A 91 -23.36 -10.25 -6.47
CA ARG A 91 -23.62 -11.56 -7.08
C ARG A 91 -22.69 -12.65 -6.58
N SER A 92 -21.71 -12.27 -5.78
CA SER A 92 -20.70 -13.19 -5.30
C SER A 92 -21.23 -14.09 -4.18
N PRO A 93 -20.85 -15.37 -4.15
CA PRO A 93 -21.22 -16.28 -3.09
C PRO A 93 -20.55 -16.01 -1.73
N GLY A 94 -19.83 -14.89 -1.58
CA GLY A 94 -19.22 -14.47 -0.34
C GLY A 94 -17.69 -14.51 -0.30
N LEU A 95 -17.12 -14.50 0.90
CA LEU A 95 -15.69 -14.28 1.17
C LEU A 95 -14.72 -15.31 0.60
N SER A 96 -15.19 -16.47 0.14
CA SER A 96 -14.35 -17.49 -0.48
C SER A 96 -13.96 -17.19 -1.93
N ALA A 97 -14.78 -16.39 -2.63
CA ALA A 97 -14.56 -16.02 -4.02
C ALA A 97 -13.56 -14.86 -4.12
N ARG A 98 -12.26 -15.17 -4.10
CA ARG A 98 -11.16 -14.19 -4.13
C ARG A 98 -9.96 -14.73 -4.91
N VAL A 99 -9.14 -13.80 -5.39
CA VAL A 99 -7.83 -14.07 -5.99
C VAL A 99 -6.76 -13.40 -5.13
N SER A 100 -5.66 -14.09 -4.88
CA SER A 100 -4.48 -13.50 -4.26
C SER A 100 -3.63 -12.83 -5.33
N PHE A 101 -3.12 -11.65 -5.03
CA PHE A 101 -2.17 -10.95 -5.91
C PHE A 101 -0.91 -10.62 -5.12
N SER A 102 0.26 -10.86 -5.73
CA SER A 102 1.50 -10.22 -5.30
C SER A 102 1.66 -8.92 -6.06
N GLY A 103 1.74 -7.82 -5.33
CA GLY A 103 1.91 -6.48 -5.86
C GLY A 103 3.33 -5.99 -5.64
N LEU A 104 3.96 -5.56 -6.74
CA LEU A 104 5.31 -5.03 -6.72
C LEU A 104 5.29 -3.59 -7.25
N SER A 105 5.94 -2.69 -6.54
CA SER A 105 6.27 -1.35 -7.03
C SER A 105 7.76 -1.30 -7.29
N LEU A 106 8.16 -1.14 -8.56
CA LEU A 106 9.55 -0.99 -9.00
C LEU A 106 9.87 0.51 -8.97
N ASP A 107 10.44 0.96 -7.85
CA ASP A 107 10.51 2.38 -7.49
C ASP A 107 11.29 3.21 -8.53
N ASN A 108 12.47 2.79 -8.89
CA ASN A 108 13.30 3.55 -9.83
C ASN A 108 12.90 3.42 -11.31
N GLU A 109 11.93 2.59 -11.63
CA GLU A 109 11.34 2.47 -12.98
C GLU A 109 9.97 3.14 -13.09
N GLY A 110 9.35 3.50 -11.95
CA GLY A 110 7.99 4.02 -11.92
C GLY A 110 6.99 3.02 -12.51
N GLN A 111 7.17 1.74 -12.24
CA GLN A 111 6.33 0.66 -12.74
C GLN A 111 5.76 -0.19 -11.61
N VAL A 112 4.65 -0.85 -11.88
CA VAL A 112 4.03 -1.82 -10.98
C VAL A 112 3.87 -3.17 -11.66
N ARG A 113 3.83 -4.23 -10.85
CA ARG A 113 3.47 -5.58 -11.28
C ARG A 113 2.43 -6.16 -10.35
N LEU A 114 1.43 -6.82 -10.90
CA LEU A 114 0.31 -7.42 -10.16
C LEU A 114 0.12 -8.88 -10.63
N TRP A 115 0.78 -9.81 -9.95
CA TRP A 115 0.75 -11.22 -10.34
C TRP A 115 -0.30 -12.01 -9.55
N PRO A 116 -1.24 -12.70 -10.24
CA PRO A 116 -2.27 -13.51 -9.59
C PRO A 116 -1.73 -14.84 -9.10
N TYR A 117 -2.17 -15.25 -7.92
CA TYR A 117 -1.88 -16.54 -7.30
C TYR A 117 -3.13 -17.12 -6.63
N SER A 118 -3.15 -18.41 -6.38
CA SER A 118 -4.24 -19.07 -5.65
C SER A 118 -4.27 -18.70 -4.17
N ARG A 119 -3.12 -18.37 -3.60
CA ARG A 119 -2.95 -17.98 -2.18
C ARG A 119 -1.60 -17.29 -1.96
N ALA A 120 -1.47 -16.52 -0.88
CA ALA A 120 -0.20 -16.01 -0.41
C ALA A 120 0.50 -17.08 0.46
N ASN A 121 1.68 -17.52 0.06
CA ASN A 121 2.51 -18.49 0.78
C ASN A 121 3.97 -18.46 0.31
N GLY A 122 4.86 -19.20 0.99
CA GLY A 122 6.28 -19.23 0.66
C GLY A 122 6.62 -19.76 -0.74
N GLU A 123 5.83 -20.69 -1.28
CA GLU A 123 6.02 -21.25 -2.61
C GLU A 123 5.75 -20.17 -3.69
N HIS A 124 4.64 -19.43 -3.55
CA HIS A 124 4.34 -18.32 -4.45
C HIS A 124 5.32 -17.16 -4.29
N THR A 125 5.79 -16.88 -3.06
CA THR A 125 6.85 -15.89 -2.83
C THR A 125 8.14 -16.27 -3.57
N ILE A 126 8.54 -17.54 -3.56
CA ILE A 126 9.68 -18.05 -4.34
C ILE A 126 9.47 -17.83 -5.84
N ASP A 127 8.27 -18.10 -6.36
CA ASP A 127 7.96 -17.86 -7.77
C ASP A 127 8.04 -16.36 -8.12
N VAL A 128 7.52 -15.49 -7.27
CA VAL A 128 7.64 -14.02 -7.40
C VAL A 128 9.11 -13.60 -7.51
N LEU A 129 9.98 -14.08 -6.61
CA LEU A 129 11.41 -13.74 -6.64
C LEU A 129 12.10 -14.24 -7.92
N ARG A 130 11.73 -15.43 -8.41
CA ARG A 130 12.24 -15.95 -9.68
C ARG A 130 11.81 -15.13 -10.89
N ARG A 131 10.55 -14.75 -10.95
CA ARG A 131 10.01 -13.86 -12.01
C ARG A 131 10.69 -12.52 -11.99
N LEU A 132 10.82 -11.90 -10.82
CA LEU A 132 11.50 -10.62 -10.66
C LEU A 132 12.96 -10.70 -11.14
N ARG A 133 13.69 -11.77 -10.79
CA ARG A 133 15.04 -12.00 -11.28
C ARG A 133 15.09 -12.18 -12.80
N ALA A 134 14.10 -12.87 -13.39
CA ALA A 134 14.03 -13.05 -14.83
C ALA A 134 13.77 -11.73 -15.59
N GLU A 135 12.99 -10.81 -15.01
CA GLU A 135 12.77 -9.47 -15.57
C GLU A 135 13.98 -8.55 -15.46
N ALA A 136 14.83 -8.74 -14.46
CA ALA A 136 16.02 -7.91 -14.21
C ALA A 136 17.29 -8.76 -13.97
N PRO A 137 17.79 -9.48 -15.01
CA PRO A 137 18.82 -10.51 -14.85
C PRO A 137 20.17 -9.95 -14.37
N ASP A 138 20.53 -8.76 -14.81
CA ASP A 138 21.85 -8.15 -14.59
C ASP A 138 21.89 -7.11 -13.48
N ARG A 139 20.76 -6.88 -12.80
CA ARG A 139 20.65 -5.82 -11.77
C ARG A 139 20.70 -6.42 -10.36
N THR A 140 21.32 -5.71 -9.45
CA THR A 140 21.18 -6.01 -8.01
C THR A 140 19.74 -5.69 -7.59
N LEU A 141 19.05 -6.65 -6.96
CA LEU A 141 17.67 -6.51 -6.54
C LEU A 141 17.59 -6.29 -5.02
N MET A 142 16.96 -5.19 -4.62
CA MET A 142 16.66 -4.84 -3.22
C MET A 142 15.16 -4.95 -3.01
N VAL A 143 14.69 -6.00 -2.33
CA VAL A 143 13.25 -6.24 -2.11
C VAL A 143 12.88 -5.87 -0.67
N LEU A 144 12.07 -4.82 -0.56
CA LEU A 144 11.48 -4.37 0.70
C LEU A 144 10.10 -5.01 0.86
N TRP A 145 9.87 -5.69 1.98
CA TRP A 145 8.63 -6.42 2.23
C TRP A 145 8.25 -6.45 3.71
N ASP A 146 7.04 -6.90 3.98
CA ASP A 146 6.58 -7.05 5.34
C ASP A 146 7.20 -8.27 6.06
N GLY A 147 6.91 -8.40 7.34
CA GLY A 147 7.39 -9.50 8.16
C GLY A 147 6.49 -10.74 8.17
N ALA A 148 5.71 -11.02 7.13
CA ALA A 148 4.83 -12.18 7.07
C ALA A 148 5.58 -13.50 7.39
N PRO A 149 4.96 -14.45 8.08
CA PRO A 149 5.64 -15.70 8.49
C PRO A 149 6.23 -16.47 7.31
N TYR A 150 5.56 -16.51 6.17
CA TYR A 150 6.03 -17.21 4.96
C TYR A 150 7.21 -16.50 4.29
N HIS A 151 7.35 -15.17 4.41
CA HIS A 151 8.53 -14.43 3.97
C HIS A 151 9.80 -14.84 4.74
N ARG A 152 9.65 -15.21 6.01
CA ARG A 152 10.75 -15.62 6.88
C ARG A 152 11.12 -17.11 6.75
N ALA A 153 10.43 -17.87 5.91
CA ALA A 153 10.71 -19.27 5.70
C ALA A 153 12.14 -19.49 5.17
N LYS A 154 12.80 -20.54 5.67
CA LYS A 154 14.19 -20.86 5.30
C LYS A 154 14.35 -20.99 3.79
N ALA A 155 13.45 -21.71 3.12
CA ALA A 155 13.48 -21.92 1.68
C ALA A 155 13.40 -20.61 0.87
N VAL A 156 12.63 -19.62 1.34
CA VAL A 156 12.52 -18.30 0.68
C VAL A 156 13.85 -17.56 0.78
N ARG A 157 14.50 -17.57 1.94
CA ARG A 157 15.81 -16.91 2.14
C ARG A 157 16.91 -17.58 1.33
N GLU A 158 16.93 -18.90 1.26
CA GLU A 158 17.89 -19.66 0.47
C GLU A 158 17.78 -19.35 -1.03
N ILE A 159 16.55 -19.30 -1.54
CA ILE A 159 16.29 -18.91 -2.93
C ILE A 159 16.68 -17.46 -3.19
N ALA A 160 16.34 -16.52 -2.30
CA ALA A 160 16.74 -15.12 -2.45
C ALA A 160 18.26 -15.00 -2.57
N THR A 161 19.00 -15.68 -1.70
CA THR A 161 20.48 -15.72 -1.76
C THR A 161 20.96 -16.29 -3.09
N THR A 162 20.39 -17.41 -3.56
CA THR A 162 20.76 -18.05 -4.83
C THR A 162 20.50 -17.13 -6.03
N LEU A 163 19.42 -16.34 -5.96
CA LEU A 163 19.04 -15.38 -7.00
C LEU A 163 19.77 -14.04 -6.90
N GLY A 164 20.61 -13.82 -5.89
CA GLY A 164 21.27 -12.54 -5.66
C GLY A 164 20.25 -11.42 -5.35
N VAL A 165 19.20 -11.74 -4.59
CA VAL A 165 18.18 -10.80 -4.13
C VAL A 165 18.44 -10.47 -2.67
N GLU A 166 18.60 -9.19 -2.37
CA GLU A 166 18.68 -8.70 -1.00
C GLU A 166 17.28 -8.43 -0.45
N LEU A 167 16.99 -9.05 0.69
CA LEU A 167 15.68 -8.95 1.35
C LEU A 167 15.75 -7.99 2.52
N ILE A 168 14.98 -6.93 2.46
CA ILE A 168 14.96 -5.86 3.47
C ILE A 168 13.58 -5.86 4.15
N PRO A 169 13.48 -6.40 5.37
CA PRO A 169 12.23 -6.44 6.10
C PRO A 169 11.84 -5.05 6.62
N LEU A 170 10.56 -4.69 6.49
CA LEU A 170 10.00 -3.52 7.15
C LEU A 170 10.06 -3.67 8.67
N PRO A 171 10.20 -2.56 9.40
CA PRO A 171 9.98 -2.55 10.84
C PRO A 171 8.58 -3.07 11.18
N GLY A 172 8.47 -3.82 12.26
CA GLY A 172 7.17 -4.33 12.70
C GLY A 172 6.16 -3.21 12.93
N TYR A 173 4.90 -3.49 12.61
CA TYR A 173 3.78 -2.53 12.76
C TYR A 173 3.96 -1.21 11.98
N SER A 174 4.52 -1.27 10.79
CA SER A 174 4.82 -0.11 9.94
C SER A 174 4.26 -0.22 8.52
N PRO A 175 2.96 -0.54 8.33
CA PRO A 175 2.37 -0.70 7.00
C PRO A 175 2.37 0.61 6.19
N ASP A 176 2.41 1.74 6.87
CA ASP A 176 2.47 3.08 6.25
C ASP A 176 3.80 3.36 5.52
N LEU A 177 4.82 2.52 5.74
CA LEU A 177 6.08 2.57 5.00
C LEU A 177 6.08 1.71 3.73
N MET A 178 4.94 1.06 3.41
CA MET A 178 4.76 0.22 2.22
C MET A 178 3.94 0.95 1.15
N PRO A 179 4.55 1.41 0.04
CA PRO A 179 3.82 2.10 -1.03
C PRO A 179 2.75 1.23 -1.69
N VAL A 180 2.97 -0.08 -1.73
CA VAL A 180 2.03 -1.05 -2.33
C VAL A 180 0.67 -1.05 -1.63
N GLU A 181 0.59 -0.64 -0.36
CA GLU A 181 -0.70 -0.42 0.33
C GLU A 181 -1.55 0.66 -0.37
N ALA A 182 -0.92 1.70 -0.90
CA ALA A 182 -1.61 2.72 -1.70
C ALA A 182 -2.04 2.16 -3.07
N LEU A 183 -1.24 1.27 -3.67
CA LEU A 183 -1.60 0.55 -4.90
C LEU A 183 -2.84 -0.32 -4.71
N TRP A 184 -2.95 -1.04 -3.59
CA TRP A 184 -4.15 -1.84 -3.26
C TRP A 184 -5.40 -0.99 -3.09
N ARG A 185 -5.27 0.19 -2.49
CA ARG A 185 -6.38 1.14 -2.40
C ARG A 185 -6.81 1.62 -3.79
N TRP A 186 -5.86 2.01 -4.63
CA TRP A 186 -6.14 2.46 -5.98
C TRP A 186 -6.77 1.35 -6.83
N LEU A 187 -6.26 0.13 -6.74
CA LEU A 187 -6.86 -1.02 -7.41
C LEU A 187 -8.32 -1.22 -6.99
N ARG A 188 -8.61 -1.13 -5.68
CA ARG A 188 -10.00 -1.25 -5.21
C ARG A 188 -10.89 -0.12 -5.75
N GLU A 189 -10.42 1.10 -5.76
CA GLU A 189 -11.15 2.25 -6.30
C GLU A 189 -11.51 2.06 -7.78
N ASP A 190 -10.60 1.54 -8.59
CA ASP A 190 -10.75 1.46 -10.04
C ASP A 190 -11.33 0.14 -10.55
N VAL A 191 -11.18 -0.96 -9.79
CA VAL A 191 -11.51 -2.30 -10.26
C VAL A 191 -12.66 -2.94 -9.50
N THR A 192 -12.69 -2.81 -8.17
CA THR A 192 -13.65 -3.55 -7.33
C THR A 192 -14.75 -2.68 -6.72
N TYR A 193 -14.57 -1.37 -6.61
CA TYR A 193 -15.63 -0.50 -6.07
C TYR A 193 -16.87 -0.55 -6.95
N HIS A 194 -17.98 -0.96 -6.33
CA HIS A 194 -19.31 -1.05 -6.94
C HIS A 194 -19.38 -2.03 -8.13
N HIS A 195 -18.42 -2.92 -8.27
CA HIS A 195 -18.38 -3.88 -9.36
C HIS A 195 -18.17 -5.31 -8.87
N CYS A 196 -19.09 -6.22 -9.23
CA CYS A 196 -18.98 -7.65 -9.02
C CYS A 196 -18.41 -8.30 -10.27
N HIS A 197 -17.37 -9.10 -10.09
CA HIS A 197 -16.72 -9.85 -11.17
C HIS A 197 -17.46 -11.17 -11.42
N ALA A 198 -17.63 -11.53 -12.69
CA ALA A 198 -18.32 -12.76 -13.07
C ALA A 198 -17.55 -14.03 -12.69
N SER A 199 -16.22 -13.96 -12.68
CA SER A 199 -15.32 -15.05 -12.33
C SER A 199 -13.95 -14.53 -11.85
N ALA A 200 -13.09 -15.47 -11.38
CA ALA A 200 -11.70 -15.16 -11.05
C ALA A 200 -10.91 -14.67 -12.26
N GLU A 201 -11.20 -15.21 -13.45
CA GLU A 201 -10.57 -14.83 -14.71
C GLU A 201 -10.97 -13.41 -15.12
N ASP A 202 -12.25 -13.04 -14.94
CA ASP A 202 -12.72 -11.66 -15.19
C ASP A 202 -12.02 -10.66 -14.27
N LEU A 203 -11.94 -10.97 -12.97
CA LEU A 203 -11.18 -10.15 -12.02
C LEU A 203 -9.70 -10.04 -12.42
N THR A 204 -9.04 -11.16 -12.71
CA THR A 204 -7.62 -11.19 -13.09
C THR A 204 -7.35 -10.37 -14.34
N ARG A 205 -8.21 -10.47 -15.36
CA ARG A 205 -8.11 -9.69 -16.59
C ARG A 205 -8.22 -8.18 -16.31
N ARG A 206 -9.19 -7.76 -15.49
CA ARG A 206 -9.36 -6.35 -15.13
C ARG A 206 -8.20 -5.80 -14.30
N VAL A 207 -7.60 -6.62 -13.45
CA VAL A 207 -6.38 -6.26 -12.73
C VAL A 207 -5.20 -6.10 -13.70
N ALA A 208 -5.07 -6.98 -14.70
CA ALA A 208 -4.05 -6.84 -15.75
C ALA A 208 -4.26 -5.58 -16.61
N ASP A 209 -5.50 -5.25 -16.97
CA ASP A 209 -5.84 -4.02 -17.69
C ASP A 209 -5.50 -2.76 -16.84
N PHE A 210 -5.75 -2.83 -15.54
CA PHE A 210 -5.37 -1.78 -14.59
C PHE A 210 -3.86 -1.61 -14.54
N GLU A 211 -3.08 -2.68 -14.36
CA GLU A 211 -1.62 -2.67 -14.39
C GLU A 211 -1.08 -2.06 -15.69
N ALA A 212 -1.56 -2.56 -16.84
CA ALA A 212 -1.14 -2.07 -18.14
C ALA A 212 -1.42 -0.57 -18.35
N ARG A 213 -2.54 -0.08 -17.79
CA ARG A 213 -2.88 1.35 -17.83
C ARG A 213 -1.93 2.19 -16.98
N LEU A 214 -1.61 1.74 -15.75
CA LEU A 214 -0.70 2.45 -14.86
C LEU A 214 0.69 2.57 -15.46
N ASN A 215 1.22 1.48 -16.00
CA ASN A 215 2.58 1.43 -16.55
C ASN A 215 2.77 2.26 -17.84
N ARG A 216 1.69 2.89 -18.37
CA ARG A 216 1.81 3.88 -19.48
C ARG A 216 2.26 5.24 -19.02
N ASP A 217 2.09 5.57 -17.74
CA ASP A 217 2.43 6.87 -17.19
C ASP A 217 3.10 6.73 -15.80
N PRO A 218 4.43 6.61 -15.77
CA PRO A 218 5.20 6.52 -14.53
C PRO A 218 4.99 7.70 -13.57
N PHE A 219 4.66 8.90 -14.08
CA PHE A 219 4.42 10.06 -13.24
C PHE A 219 3.16 9.92 -12.40
N VAL A 220 2.11 9.33 -12.96
CA VAL A 220 0.87 9.04 -12.22
C VAL A 220 1.12 8.02 -11.11
N ILE A 221 1.96 7.02 -11.36
CA ILE A 221 2.38 6.05 -10.32
C ILE A 221 3.15 6.76 -9.23
N ALA A 222 4.15 7.55 -9.59
CA ALA A 222 4.97 8.30 -8.64
C ALA A 222 4.14 9.25 -7.78
N ASP A 223 3.15 9.94 -8.33
CA ASP A 223 2.28 10.87 -7.61
C ASP A 223 1.38 10.15 -6.60
N ARG A 224 0.79 9.02 -6.97
CA ARG A 224 -0.17 8.28 -6.12
C ARG A 224 0.45 7.30 -5.14
N LEU A 225 1.57 6.67 -5.48
CA LEU A 225 2.27 5.71 -4.61
C LEU A 225 3.38 6.36 -3.80
N TRP A 226 3.43 7.66 -3.76
CA TRP A 226 4.56 8.43 -3.27
C TRP A 226 5.03 8.05 -1.87
N VAL A 227 6.23 7.48 -1.84
CA VAL A 227 6.96 7.07 -0.65
C VAL A 227 7.55 8.27 0.11
N LYS A 228 7.90 9.37 -0.57
CA LYS A 228 8.64 10.50 0.04
C LYS A 228 7.99 11.10 1.29
N ASN A 229 6.66 11.26 1.29
CA ASN A 229 5.96 11.81 2.45
C ASN A 229 5.87 10.84 3.64
N HIS A 230 6.09 9.54 3.41
CA HIS A 230 6.09 8.51 4.45
C HIS A 230 7.51 8.15 4.92
N LEU A 231 8.52 8.52 4.13
CA LEU A 231 9.93 8.30 4.40
C LEU A 231 10.67 9.61 4.73
N ASP A 232 9.98 10.61 5.27
CA ASP A 232 10.59 11.84 5.77
C ASP A 232 11.05 11.63 7.23
N PRO A 233 12.37 11.65 7.50
CA PRO A 233 12.89 11.46 8.86
C PRO A 233 12.46 12.53 9.84
N ASP A 234 12.19 13.76 9.38
CA ASP A 234 11.77 14.84 10.25
C ASP A 234 10.28 14.74 10.59
N GLU A 235 9.43 14.31 9.65
CA GLU A 235 8.04 13.94 9.95
C GLU A 235 7.96 12.74 10.89
N GLU A 236 8.84 11.76 10.76
CA GLU A 236 8.86 10.58 11.62
C GLU A 236 9.23 10.96 13.08
N LYS A 237 10.22 11.85 13.28
CA LYS A 237 10.56 12.37 14.60
C LYS A 237 9.37 13.08 15.26
N LEU A 238 8.63 13.91 14.50
CA LEU A 238 7.44 14.60 14.99
C LEU A 238 6.31 13.65 15.38
N ARG A 239 6.26 12.47 14.80
CA ARG A 239 5.23 11.44 15.05
C ARG A 239 5.31 10.85 16.47
N PHE A 240 6.50 10.79 17.04
CA PHE A 240 6.79 10.19 18.34
C PHE A 240 7.24 11.21 19.41
N SER A 241 7.23 12.49 19.09
CA SER A 241 7.64 13.57 20.02
C SER A 241 6.55 14.08 20.96
N ASN A 242 5.40 13.41 21.05
CA ASN A 242 4.28 13.74 21.95
C ASN A 242 4.15 12.74 23.09
#